data_31d332f4708f2764d2073fceb3630eec
#
_entry.id   31d332f4708f2764d2073fceb3630eec
#
_cell.length_a   1.000
_cell.length_b   1.000
_cell.length_c   1.000
_cell.angle_alpha   90.00
_cell.angle_beta   90.00
_cell.angle_gamma   90.00
#
_symmetry.space_group_name_H-M   'P 1'
#
loop_
_entity.id
_entity.type
_entity.pdbx_description
1 polymer ?
#
loop_
_entity_poly.entity_id
_entity_poly.type
_entity_poly.pdbx_seq_one_letter_code
_entity_poly.pdbx_strand_id
1 'polypeptide(L)'
;FCLNLFFLLYLFFCAGCKQHISDSAAKANEALFTQLDSLIDNSDKLILQKEERIEALKHSLRQSKAFEKQYELNQAIYQEYRVYDADSAMKYTTQSLDLARQYHDKNREIESLLGIGFVYTANGLLSQASEVMHSLCSSSMPRYLRSRYYGQMRTLCSRLQLYSLGDDALHEHYGQLYALYSDSVLQTATPDEPRYLYSRVWKYQDVPGAQRIAIRDELEKEKQRLLPNSRNYSILAYNLALLYEKEHNHTKWLENMILSGIADVYAVNRDIGSLYALASYLYEQGQLDRAYRYSTYCSDIGITFKSRVRLLHQQKLQRRIHQSYIERDHMQQKQLKLFLLFISFLTIVLLIALFFLRRQTRRRRKALVELHVANGRLKSLNSELQKLNLVLRDTNYIKEEYIGQVFKLCSSYICRMEEYRKKLNRKLKAGQLEDLKKMISSTSTMSDEMKDFYEKFDSIILHLYPDFVEHFNSLLRPEEHIEVKSGRLNTELRIHALIRMGVTDSEKIAEFLHCSLQTVYNNRSITLNKSSLSKEEFLRAVKEVCKK
;
A
#
# COMPACT_ATOMS: atom_id res chain seq x y z
N PHE A 1 5.46 -49.75 -0.69
CA PHE A 1 5.74 -49.20 0.68
C PHE A 1 7.11 -48.49 0.74
N CYS A 2 8.16 -48.99 0.06
CA CYS A 2 9.50 -48.37 0.05
C CYS A 2 9.61 -47.05 -0.75
N LEU A 3 8.77 -46.84 -1.76
CA LEU A 3 8.83 -45.59 -2.59
C LEU A 3 8.25 -44.38 -1.85
N ASN A 4 7.26 -44.54 -0.97
CA ASN A 4 6.67 -43.46 -0.17
C ASN A 4 7.55 -43.00 0.99
N LEU A 5 8.45 -43.88 1.47
CA LEU A 5 9.39 -43.50 2.55
C LEU A 5 10.55 -42.67 2.01
N PHE A 6 10.98 -42.88 0.76
CA PHE A 6 12.02 -42.07 0.10
C PHE A 6 11.51 -40.66 -0.28
N PHE A 7 10.22 -40.55 -0.63
CA PHE A 7 9.62 -39.24 -0.94
C PHE A 7 9.41 -38.37 0.32
N LEU A 8 9.07 -38.99 1.45
CA LEU A 8 8.99 -38.32 2.76
C LEU A 8 10.38 -37.91 3.28
N LEU A 9 11.42 -38.72 3.09
CA LEU A 9 12.81 -38.37 3.44
C LEU A 9 13.38 -37.26 2.52
N TYR A 10 13.00 -37.23 1.23
CA TYR A 10 13.40 -36.15 0.32
C TYR A 10 12.74 -34.82 0.66
N LEU A 11 11.48 -34.82 1.13
CA LEU A 11 10.79 -33.63 1.63
C LEU A 11 11.40 -33.11 2.95
N PHE A 12 11.94 -33.98 3.80
CA PHE A 12 12.65 -33.59 5.03
C PHE A 12 14.06 -33.02 4.75
N PHE A 13 14.74 -33.48 3.69
CA PHE A 13 16.06 -32.98 3.32
C PHE A 13 16.02 -31.67 2.55
N CYS A 14 14.96 -31.38 1.79
CA CYS A 14 14.77 -30.08 1.15
C CYS A 14 14.27 -28.97 2.08
N ALA A 15 13.79 -29.29 3.29
CA ALA A 15 13.42 -28.31 4.32
C ALA A 15 14.62 -27.80 5.14
N GLY A 16 15.84 -28.32 4.92
CA GLY A 16 17.02 -28.07 5.75
C GLY A 16 17.91 -26.91 5.33
N CYS A 17 17.60 -26.14 4.30
CA CYS A 17 18.36 -24.94 3.91
C CYS A 17 17.57 -23.65 4.09
N LYS A 18 16.72 -23.54 5.10
CA LYS A 18 16.39 -22.24 5.70
C LYS A 18 17.54 -21.91 6.65
N GLN A 19 18.28 -20.83 6.36
CA GLN A 19 19.23 -20.24 7.29
C GLN A 19 18.61 -20.25 8.70
N HIS A 20 19.25 -20.94 9.64
CA HIS A 20 18.83 -20.92 11.05
C HIS A 20 18.96 -19.48 11.55
N ILE A 21 17.91 -18.69 11.39
CA ILE A 21 17.69 -17.51 12.23
C ILE A 21 17.60 -18.09 13.63
N SER A 22 18.50 -17.71 14.54
CA SER A 22 18.42 -18.20 15.91
C SER A 22 17.00 -17.88 16.42
N ASP A 23 16.32 -18.83 17.03
CA ASP A 23 14.96 -18.66 17.59
C ASP A 23 14.81 -17.40 18.45
N SER A 24 15.91 -16.98 19.07
CA SER A 24 16.03 -15.75 19.85
C SER A 24 15.88 -14.49 19.01
N ALA A 25 16.52 -14.39 17.83
CA ALA A 25 16.45 -13.20 16.98
C ALA A 25 15.07 -13.08 16.30
N ALA A 26 14.46 -14.21 15.94
CA ALA A 26 13.10 -14.22 15.39
C ALA A 26 12.07 -13.73 16.43
N LYS A 27 12.20 -14.18 17.69
CA LYS A 27 11.35 -13.73 18.81
C LYS A 27 11.57 -12.24 19.12
N ALA A 28 12.81 -11.75 19.04
CA ALA A 28 13.11 -10.33 19.25
C ALA A 28 12.44 -9.45 18.17
N ASN A 29 12.55 -9.84 16.91
CA ASN A 29 11.89 -9.11 15.81
C ASN A 29 10.36 -9.16 15.91
N GLU A 30 9.77 -10.28 16.36
CA GLU A 30 8.32 -10.38 16.57
C GLU A 30 7.83 -9.47 17.72
N ALA A 31 8.63 -9.33 18.79
CA ALA A 31 8.34 -8.36 19.85
C ALA A 31 8.37 -6.91 19.33
N LEU A 32 9.33 -6.57 18.47
CA LEU A 32 9.40 -5.26 17.83
C LEU A 32 8.21 -5.03 16.87
N PHE A 33 7.79 -6.03 16.11
CA PHE A 33 6.58 -5.96 15.31
C PHE A 33 5.33 -5.72 16.16
N THR A 34 5.19 -6.42 17.28
CA THR A 34 4.07 -6.23 18.22
C THR A 34 4.06 -4.80 18.79
N GLN A 35 5.24 -4.26 19.10
CA GLN A 35 5.36 -2.86 19.52
C GLN A 35 4.93 -1.89 18.40
N LEU A 36 5.38 -2.12 17.18
CA LEU A 36 5.02 -1.30 16.02
C LEU A 36 3.52 -1.36 15.73
N ASP A 37 2.94 -2.56 15.79
CA ASP A 37 1.50 -2.78 15.65
C ASP A 37 0.69 -1.96 16.66
N SER A 38 1.09 -2.03 17.94
CA SER A 38 0.45 -1.25 19.02
C SER A 38 0.59 0.25 18.83
N LEU A 39 1.73 0.72 18.31
CA LEU A 39 1.96 2.15 18.05
C LEU A 39 1.10 2.66 16.90
N ILE A 40 0.95 1.90 15.84
CA ILE A 40 0.08 2.24 14.71
C ILE A 40 -1.37 2.35 15.19
N ASP A 41 -1.85 1.41 16.02
CA ASP A 41 -3.20 1.43 16.57
C ASP A 41 -3.46 2.62 17.51
N ASN A 42 -2.42 3.11 18.17
CA ASN A 42 -2.49 4.23 19.10
C ASN A 42 -1.92 5.53 18.52
N SER A 43 -1.72 5.61 17.21
CA SER A 43 -1.09 6.77 16.55
C SER A 43 -1.84 8.07 16.77
N ASP A 44 -3.16 8.05 16.96
CA ASP A 44 -3.97 9.24 17.25
C ASP A 44 -3.55 9.93 18.54
N LYS A 45 -3.11 9.19 19.57
CA LYS A 45 -2.59 9.76 20.81
C LYS A 45 -1.29 10.52 20.59
N LEU A 46 -0.41 9.98 19.73
CA LEU A 46 0.86 10.62 19.38
C LEU A 46 0.62 11.90 18.57
N ILE A 47 -0.36 11.87 17.67
CA ILE A 47 -0.80 13.02 16.91
C ILE A 47 -1.29 14.12 17.87
N LEU A 48 -2.15 13.79 18.83
CA LEU A 48 -2.65 14.75 19.82
C LEU A 48 -1.50 15.40 20.62
N GLN A 49 -0.57 14.60 21.12
CA GLN A 49 0.62 15.11 21.84
C GLN A 49 1.48 16.03 20.97
N LYS A 50 1.59 15.75 19.68
CA LYS A 50 2.30 16.62 18.74
C LYS A 50 1.58 17.95 18.55
N GLU A 51 0.26 17.91 18.37
CA GLU A 51 -0.55 19.13 18.23
C GLU A 51 -0.50 20.00 19.49
N GLU A 52 -0.51 19.40 20.68
CA GLU A 52 -0.34 20.13 21.95
C GLU A 52 1.02 20.87 22.01
N ARG A 53 2.12 20.21 21.59
CA ARG A 53 3.45 20.86 21.50
C ARG A 53 3.45 22.02 20.50
N ILE A 54 2.82 21.82 19.34
CA ILE A 54 2.71 22.85 18.30
C ILE A 54 1.90 24.04 18.82
N GLU A 55 0.78 23.81 19.49
CA GLU A 55 -0.05 24.88 20.04
C GLU A 55 0.69 25.67 21.14
N ALA A 56 1.50 25.01 21.96
CA ALA A 56 2.36 25.70 22.93
C ALA A 56 3.39 26.63 22.24
N LEU A 57 3.99 26.19 21.13
CA LEU A 57 4.89 27.03 20.33
C LEU A 57 4.15 28.21 19.69
N LYS A 58 2.96 27.99 19.14
CA LYS A 58 2.12 29.05 18.57
C LYS A 58 1.68 30.05 19.61
N HIS A 59 1.35 29.59 20.82
CA HIS A 59 1.03 30.50 21.94
C HIS A 59 2.24 31.38 22.27
N SER A 60 3.43 30.83 22.39
CA SER A 60 4.67 31.56 22.60
C SER A 60 4.96 32.55 21.48
N LEU A 61 4.70 32.17 20.22
CA LEU A 61 4.88 33.05 19.05
C LEU A 61 3.94 34.29 19.12
N ARG A 62 2.67 34.09 19.50
CA ARG A 62 1.71 35.18 19.64
C ARG A 62 2.12 36.22 20.71
N GLN A 63 2.86 35.79 21.73
CA GLN A 63 3.33 36.65 22.82
C GLN A 63 4.66 37.33 22.51
N SER A 64 5.43 36.83 21.54
CA SER A 64 6.76 37.35 21.23
C SER A 64 6.69 38.60 20.36
N LYS A 65 7.47 39.62 20.71
CA LYS A 65 7.64 40.85 19.92
C LYS A 65 9.05 40.98 19.32
N ALA A 66 10.05 40.31 19.90
CA ALA A 66 11.43 40.38 19.44
C ALA A 66 11.60 39.57 18.16
N PHE A 67 12.27 40.16 17.17
CA PHE A 67 12.56 39.52 15.86
C PHE A 67 13.22 38.15 15.99
N GLU A 68 14.32 38.10 16.74
CA GLU A 68 15.07 36.83 16.94
C GLU A 68 14.15 35.73 17.45
N LYS A 69 13.32 36.08 18.45
CA LYS A 69 12.42 35.11 19.08
C LYS A 69 11.27 34.68 18.17
N GLN A 70 10.71 35.64 17.41
CA GLN A 70 9.70 35.30 16.41
C GLN A 70 10.24 34.40 15.32
N TYR A 71 11.47 34.70 14.84
CA TYR A 71 12.12 33.86 13.83
C TYR A 71 12.37 32.44 14.36
N GLU A 72 12.97 32.31 15.55
CA GLU A 72 13.23 31.04 16.21
C GLU A 72 11.94 30.20 16.40
N LEU A 73 10.87 30.83 16.86
CA LEU A 73 9.59 30.16 17.09
C LEU A 73 8.93 29.74 15.78
N ASN A 74 8.95 30.59 14.75
CA ASN A 74 8.47 30.19 13.42
C ASN A 74 9.28 28.99 12.88
N GLN A 75 10.60 29.00 13.04
CA GLN A 75 11.46 27.87 12.65
C GLN A 75 11.17 26.62 13.50
N ALA A 76 10.93 26.76 14.80
CA ALA A 76 10.55 25.62 15.64
C ALA A 76 9.21 25.01 15.20
N ILE A 77 8.21 25.84 14.93
CA ILE A 77 6.91 25.40 14.42
C ILE A 77 7.06 24.75 13.02
N TYR A 78 7.86 25.37 12.15
CA TYR A 78 8.20 24.78 10.85
C TYR A 78 8.84 23.39 11.01
N GLN A 79 9.78 23.19 11.95
CA GLN A 79 10.42 21.89 12.19
C GLN A 79 9.42 20.82 12.64
N GLU A 80 8.41 21.17 13.45
CA GLU A 80 7.34 20.26 13.82
C GLU A 80 6.46 19.89 12.61
N TYR A 81 6.15 20.85 11.72
CA TYR A 81 5.24 20.63 10.60
C TYR A 81 5.92 20.03 9.35
N ARG A 82 7.22 20.21 9.14
CA ARG A 82 7.90 19.94 7.86
C ARG A 82 7.77 18.50 7.32
N VAL A 83 7.47 17.55 8.19
CA VAL A 83 7.23 16.13 7.86
C VAL A 83 5.85 15.65 8.33
N TYR A 84 5.00 16.56 8.73
CA TYR A 84 3.70 16.29 9.32
C TYR A 84 2.55 16.95 8.55
N ASP A 85 2.60 18.26 8.32
CA ASP A 85 1.63 19.00 7.54
C ASP A 85 2.30 20.06 6.67
N ALA A 86 2.22 19.85 5.37
CA ALA A 86 2.97 20.62 4.40
C ALA A 86 2.48 22.07 4.25
N ASP A 87 1.18 22.29 4.34
CA ASP A 87 0.60 23.62 4.20
C ASP A 87 1.00 24.51 5.38
N SER A 88 0.93 23.95 6.59
CA SER A 88 1.42 24.62 7.79
C SER A 88 2.93 24.82 7.76
N ALA A 89 3.70 23.85 7.32
CA ALA A 89 5.15 23.99 7.15
C ALA A 89 5.49 25.14 6.19
N MET A 90 4.79 25.21 5.04
CA MET A 90 4.94 26.30 4.08
C MET A 90 4.61 27.66 4.71
N LYS A 91 3.48 27.75 5.41
CA LYS A 91 3.06 28.98 6.10
C LYS A 91 4.15 29.52 7.04
N TYR A 92 4.67 28.69 7.94
CA TYR A 92 5.61 29.15 8.96
C TYR A 92 7.02 29.42 8.40
N THR A 93 7.47 28.67 7.38
CA THR A 93 8.73 28.99 6.71
C THR A 93 8.64 30.26 5.85
N THR A 94 7.47 30.55 5.25
CA THR A 94 7.22 31.81 4.53
C THR A 94 7.20 32.99 5.50
N GLN A 95 6.56 32.86 6.66
CA GLN A 95 6.61 33.87 7.70
C GLN A 95 8.04 34.13 8.20
N SER A 96 8.87 33.09 8.31
CA SER A 96 10.29 33.24 8.62
C SER A 96 11.04 34.00 7.52
N LEU A 97 10.71 33.73 6.25
CA LEU A 97 11.30 34.42 5.10
C LEU A 97 10.96 35.92 5.11
N ASP A 98 9.69 36.26 5.34
CA ASP A 98 9.22 37.64 5.40
C ASP A 98 9.90 38.42 6.53
N LEU A 99 10.02 37.79 7.71
CA LEU A 99 10.79 38.35 8.82
C LEU A 99 12.25 38.60 8.48
N ALA A 100 12.93 37.60 7.89
CA ALA A 100 14.33 37.70 7.51
C ALA A 100 14.57 38.83 6.49
N ARG A 101 13.66 38.99 5.53
CA ARG A 101 13.69 40.09 4.54
C ARG A 101 13.45 41.44 5.17
N GLN A 102 12.45 41.56 6.08
CA GLN A 102 12.14 42.78 6.78
C GLN A 102 13.34 43.31 7.60
N TYR A 103 14.09 42.37 8.19
CA TYR A 103 15.27 42.70 9.00
C TYR A 103 16.60 42.60 8.25
N HIS A 104 16.56 42.37 6.93
CA HIS A 104 17.73 42.28 6.03
C HIS A 104 18.77 41.22 6.47
N ASP A 105 18.31 40.14 7.14
CA ASP A 105 19.19 39.01 7.51
C ASP A 105 19.30 37.99 6.37
N LYS A 106 20.36 38.10 5.60
CA LYS A 106 20.63 37.23 4.45
C LYS A 106 20.79 35.75 4.80
N ASN A 107 21.37 35.44 5.94
CA ASN A 107 21.54 34.06 6.35
C ASN A 107 20.21 33.40 6.72
N ARG A 108 19.36 34.10 7.46
CA ARG A 108 18.00 33.66 7.78
C ARG A 108 17.08 33.64 6.57
N GLU A 109 17.27 34.56 5.61
CA GLU A 109 16.56 34.50 4.31
C GLU A 109 16.91 33.19 3.57
N ILE A 110 18.19 32.87 3.40
CA ILE A 110 18.64 31.63 2.77
C ILE A 110 18.11 30.39 3.53
N GLU A 111 18.18 30.41 4.87
CA GLU A 111 17.67 29.31 5.68
C GLU A 111 16.16 29.07 5.46
N SER A 112 15.39 30.13 5.37
CA SER A 112 13.94 30.05 5.11
C SER A 112 13.65 29.57 3.67
N LEU A 113 14.40 30.02 2.68
CA LEU A 113 14.30 29.53 1.28
C LEU A 113 14.67 28.04 1.17
N LEU A 114 15.67 27.58 1.93
CA LEU A 114 15.97 26.16 2.06
C LEU A 114 14.79 25.39 2.68
N GLY A 115 14.09 26.00 3.65
CA GLY A 115 12.86 25.44 4.22
C GLY A 115 11.74 25.30 3.18
N ILE A 116 11.51 26.31 2.37
CA ILE A 116 10.53 26.30 1.26
C ILE A 116 10.90 25.22 0.23
N GLY A 117 12.17 25.19 -0.20
CA GLY A 117 12.67 24.16 -1.11
C GLY A 117 12.47 22.74 -0.58
N PHE A 118 12.66 22.54 0.72
CA PHE A 118 12.35 21.25 1.37
C PHE A 118 10.86 20.90 1.27
N VAL A 119 9.96 21.81 1.60
CA VAL A 119 8.52 21.55 1.57
C VAL A 119 8.07 21.21 0.13
N TYR A 120 8.53 21.95 -0.85
CA TYR A 120 8.24 21.66 -2.26
C TYR A 120 8.76 20.27 -2.68
N THR A 121 10.01 19.95 -2.31
CA THR A 121 10.62 18.63 -2.62
C THR A 121 9.85 17.48 -1.95
N ALA A 122 9.47 17.63 -0.68
CA ALA A 122 8.74 16.61 0.08
C ALA A 122 7.34 16.35 -0.51
N ASN A 123 6.69 17.40 -1.02
CA ASN A 123 5.37 17.33 -1.65
C ASN A 123 5.40 16.91 -3.12
N GLY A 124 6.58 16.79 -3.72
CA GLY A 124 6.72 16.46 -5.14
C GLY A 124 6.40 17.61 -6.08
N LEU A 125 6.44 18.85 -5.61
CA LEU A 125 6.40 20.07 -6.41
C LEU A 125 7.83 20.38 -6.88
N LEU A 126 8.39 19.46 -7.72
CA LEU A 126 9.81 19.41 -8.03
C LEU A 126 10.27 20.59 -8.89
N SER A 127 9.39 21.12 -9.73
CA SER A 127 9.65 22.33 -10.54
C SER A 127 9.86 23.54 -9.64
N GLN A 128 8.93 23.77 -8.71
CA GLN A 128 9.02 24.88 -7.75
C GLN A 128 10.22 24.71 -6.80
N ALA A 129 10.47 23.46 -6.36
CA ALA A 129 11.66 23.15 -5.58
C ALA A 129 12.95 23.52 -6.34
N SER A 130 13.02 23.13 -7.60
CA SER A 130 14.17 23.42 -8.48
C SER A 130 14.36 24.92 -8.66
N GLU A 131 13.30 25.67 -8.93
CA GLU A 131 13.34 27.12 -9.09
C GLU A 131 13.90 27.81 -7.84
N VAL A 132 13.34 27.50 -6.66
CA VAL A 132 13.83 28.06 -5.39
C VAL A 132 15.28 27.68 -5.12
N MET A 133 15.64 26.41 -5.35
CA MET A 133 17.02 25.96 -5.08
C MET A 133 18.04 26.58 -6.03
N HIS A 134 17.71 26.74 -7.31
CA HIS A 134 18.62 27.38 -8.28
C HIS A 134 18.69 28.90 -8.13
N SER A 135 17.72 29.54 -7.50
CA SER A 135 17.83 30.97 -7.16
C SER A 135 18.88 31.26 -6.08
N LEU A 136 19.36 30.24 -5.38
CA LEU A 136 20.34 30.37 -4.31
C LEU A 136 21.76 30.19 -4.83
N CYS A 137 22.64 31.17 -4.52
CA CYS A 137 24.06 31.10 -4.89
C CYS A 137 24.88 30.44 -3.76
N SER A 138 25.30 29.20 -3.97
CA SER A 138 26.04 28.44 -2.94
C SER A 138 27.41 29.01 -2.57
N SER A 139 28.07 29.73 -3.50
CA SER A 139 29.38 30.32 -3.25
C SER A 139 29.37 31.44 -2.20
N SER A 140 28.26 32.16 -2.09
CA SER A 140 28.07 33.26 -1.11
C SER A 140 27.59 32.79 0.26
N MET A 141 27.30 31.49 0.41
CA MET A 141 26.75 30.96 1.66
C MET A 141 27.83 30.65 2.70
N PRO A 142 27.57 30.87 4.00
CA PRO A 142 28.35 30.28 5.07
C PRO A 142 28.41 28.75 4.96
N ARG A 143 29.47 28.13 5.48
CA ARG A 143 29.70 26.70 5.35
C ARG A 143 28.52 25.84 5.83
N TYR A 144 27.86 26.19 6.94
CA TYR A 144 26.72 25.45 7.50
C TYR A 144 25.47 25.51 6.63
N LEU A 145 25.19 26.65 5.99
CA LEU A 145 24.10 26.79 5.00
C LEU A 145 24.42 26.08 3.69
N ARG A 146 25.67 26.12 3.27
CA ARG A 146 26.14 25.43 2.05
C ARG A 146 25.99 23.92 2.17
N SER A 147 26.33 23.35 3.33
CA SER A 147 26.10 21.91 3.58
C SER A 147 24.61 21.56 3.56
N ARG A 148 23.74 22.42 4.11
CA ARG A 148 22.27 22.25 4.04
C ARG A 148 21.73 22.36 2.61
N TYR A 149 22.24 23.31 1.85
CA TYR A 149 21.90 23.50 0.43
C TYR A 149 22.22 22.24 -0.39
N TYR A 150 23.45 21.74 -0.29
CA TYR A 150 23.83 20.54 -1.02
C TYR A 150 23.05 19.30 -0.58
N GLY A 151 22.75 19.18 0.70
CA GLY A 151 21.88 18.12 1.22
C GLY A 151 20.47 18.17 0.65
N GLN A 152 19.94 19.37 0.43
CA GLN A 152 18.63 19.58 -0.21
C GLN A 152 18.68 19.30 -1.71
N MET A 153 19.69 19.80 -2.43
CA MET A 153 19.90 19.50 -3.85
C MET A 153 20.02 18.01 -4.11
N ARG A 154 20.77 17.31 -3.26
CA ARG A 154 20.86 15.85 -3.31
C ARG A 154 19.47 15.20 -3.17
N THR A 155 18.65 15.64 -2.20
CA THR A 155 17.31 15.11 -1.99
C THR A 155 16.40 15.40 -3.17
N LEU A 156 16.47 16.60 -3.73
CA LEU A 156 15.73 16.98 -4.93
C LEU A 156 16.10 16.10 -6.13
N CYS A 157 17.40 15.88 -6.38
CA CYS A 157 17.88 15.00 -7.44
C CYS A 157 17.40 13.55 -7.25
N SER A 158 17.38 13.03 -6.02
CA SER A 158 16.83 11.72 -5.71
C SER A 158 15.33 11.64 -6.08
N ARG A 159 14.55 12.68 -5.82
CA ARG A 159 13.13 12.71 -6.18
C ARG A 159 12.93 12.84 -7.69
N LEU A 160 13.72 13.66 -8.37
CA LEU A 160 13.71 13.79 -9.82
C LEU A 160 14.10 12.47 -10.50
N GLN A 161 15.10 11.77 -9.99
CA GLN A 161 15.50 10.45 -10.45
C GLN A 161 14.35 9.42 -10.31
N LEU A 162 13.63 9.42 -9.21
CA LEU A 162 12.43 8.57 -9.05
C LEU A 162 11.31 8.95 -10.02
N TYR A 163 11.20 10.21 -10.38
CA TYR A 163 10.20 10.71 -11.33
C TYR A 163 10.54 10.37 -12.78
N SER A 164 11.82 10.21 -13.09
CA SER A 164 12.33 9.89 -14.43
C SER A 164 12.39 8.39 -14.72
N LEU A 165 11.70 7.54 -13.91
CA LEU A 165 11.58 6.11 -14.20
C LEU A 165 10.87 5.90 -15.53
N GLY A 166 11.58 5.30 -16.50
CA GLY A 166 11.13 5.11 -17.88
C GLY A 166 11.82 5.99 -18.90
N ASP A 167 12.67 6.94 -18.44
CA ASP A 167 13.61 7.71 -19.26
C ASP A 167 15.02 7.50 -18.71
N ASP A 168 15.76 6.59 -19.32
CA ASP A 168 17.07 6.15 -18.83
C ASP A 168 18.08 7.29 -18.81
N ALA A 169 18.03 8.21 -19.78
CA ALA A 169 18.94 9.34 -19.87
C ALA A 169 18.72 10.34 -18.72
N LEU A 170 17.48 10.70 -18.44
CA LEU A 170 17.12 11.56 -17.31
C LEU A 170 17.40 10.89 -15.97
N HIS A 171 17.11 9.58 -15.86
CA HIS A 171 17.40 8.81 -14.67
C HIS A 171 18.89 8.78 -14.34
N GLU A 172 19.74 8.57 -15.33
CA GLU A 172 21.20 8.60 -15.18
C GLU A 172 21.69 10.01 -14.85
N HIS A 173 21.21 11.03 -15.55
CA HIS A 173 21.57 12.43 -15.30
C HIS A 173 21.32 12.84 -13.84
N TYR A 174 20.12 12.56 -13.31
CA TYR A 174 19.82 12.88 -11.91
C TYR A 174 20.59 12.00 -10.92
N GLY A 175 20.94 10.78 -11.30
CA GLY A 175 21.84 9.93 -10.54
C GLY A 175 23.24 10.53 -10.42
N GLN A 176 23.80 11.06 -11.51
CA GLN A 176 25.09 11.76 -11.52
C GLN A 176 25.06 13.03 -10.66
N LEU A 177 23.98 13.84 -10.78
CA LEU A 177 23.80 15.03 -9.93
C LEU A 177 23.65 14.65 -8.44
N TYR A 178 22.94 13.58 -8.14
CA TYR A 178 22.84 13.06 -6.77
C TYR A 178 24.21 12.70 -6.19
N ALA A 179 25.08 12.04 -6.97
CA ALA A 179 26.45 11.72 -6.62
C ALA A 179 27.27 12.98 -6.35
N LEU A 180 27.23 13.95 -7.27
CA LEU A 180 27.93 15.22 -7.17
C LEU A 180 27.54 15.99 -5.90
N TYR A 181 26.24 16.11 -5.63
CA TYR A 181 25.79 16.80 -4.41
C TYR A 181 26.09 16.00 -3.13
N SER A 182 26.13 14.68 -3.19
CA SER A 182 26.58 13.85 -2.05
C SER A 182 28.05 14.12 -1.72
N ASP A 183 28.92 14.21 -2.71
CA ASP A 183 30.32 14.59 -2.51
C ASP A 183 30.46 16.03 -1.99
N SER A 184 29.64 16.95 -2.50
CA SER A 184 29.60 18.33 -2.00
C SER A 184 29.17 18.41 -0.53
N VAL A 185 28.25 17.56 -0.08
CA VAL A 185 27.90 17.43 1.36
C VAL A 185 29.10 16.96 2.15
N LEU A 186 29.82 15.92 1.68
CA LEU A 186 30.99 15.38 2.38
C LEU A 186 32.12 16.40 2.55
N GLN A 187 32.25 17.36 1.61
CA GLN A 187 33.23 18.43 1.69
C GLN A 187 32.83 19.58 2.62
N THR A 188 31.53 19.82 2.79
CA THR A 188 31.02 21.01 3.48
C THR A 188 30.41 20.73 4.84
N ALA A 189 29.82 19.57 5.06
CA ALA A 189 29.27 19.16 6.35
C ALA A 189 30.38 18.81 7.35
N THR A 190 30.06 18.92 8.63
CA THR A 190 30.92 18.40 9.71
C THR A 190 30.58 16.94 10.01
N PRO A 191 31.53 16.12 10.50
CA PRO A 191 31.32 14.70 10.76
C PRO A 191 30.16 14.39 11.73
N ASP A 192 29.85 15.32 12.63
CA ASP A 192 28.74 15.24 13.60
C ASP A 192 27.37 15.56 12.99
N GLU A 193 27.32 16.13 11.78
CA GLU A 193 26.07 16.37 11.08
C GLU A 193 25.48 15.06 10.51
N PRO A 194 24.18 14.71 10.78
CA PRO A 194 23.56 13.50 10.25
C PRO A 194 23.68 13.35 8.73
N ARG A 195 23.61 14.47 7.99
CA ARG A 195 23.72 14.48 6.51
C ARG A 195 25.10 14.00 6.02
N TYR A 196 26.16 14.22 6.80
CA TYR A 196 27.50 13.72 6.48
C TYR A 196 27.51 12.19 6.50
N LEU A 197 27.00 11.59 7.57
CA LEU A 197 26.90 10.13 7.71
C LEU A 197 26.06 9.51 6.60
N TYR A 198 24.90 10.10 6.28
CA TYR A 198 24.04 9.58 5.20
C TYR A 198 24.68 9.66 3.83
N SER A 199 25.48 10.72 3.56
CA SER A 199 26.22 10.84 2.30
C SER A 199 27.35 9.81 2.20
N ARG A 200 28.00 9.48 3.34
CA ARG A 200 28.98 8.39 3.39
C ARG A 200 28.33 7.03 3.14
N VAL A 201 27.21 6.74 3.77
CA VAL A 201 26.47 5.48 3.53
C VAL A 201 26.21 5.33 2.03
N TRP A 202 25.63 6.34 1.40
CA TRP A 202 25.35 6.29 -0.03
C TRP A 202 26.62 6.06 -0.87
N LYS A 203 27.72 6.78 -0.58
CA LYS A 203 28.96 6.69 -1.34
C LYS A 203 29.63 5.32 -1.25
N TYR A 204 29.55 4.67 -0.10
CA TYR A 204 30.32 3.48 0.20
C TYR A 204 29.48 2.21 0.40
N GLN A 205 28.14 2.28 0.28
CA GLN A 205 27.28 1.12 0.46
C GLN A 205 27.58 -0.03 -0.52
N ASP A 206 27.98 0.32 -1.74
CA ASP A 206 28.30 -0.65 -2.79
C ASP A 206 29.79 -1.02 -2.85
N VAL A 207 30.64 -0.36 -2.04
CA VAL A 207 32.06 -0.68 -1.92
C VAL A 207 32.22 -1.82 -0.90
N PRO A 208 32.65 -3.02 -1.33
CA PRO A 208 32.81 -4.15 -0.41
C PRO A 208 33.99 -3.96 0.56
N GLY A 209 33.93 -4.62 1.72
CA GLY A 209 35.06 -4.74 2.65
C GLY A 209 35.07 -3.74 3.78
N ALA A 210 36.27 -3.40 4.25
CA ALA A 210 36.51 -2.70 5.49
C ALA A 210 35.84 -1.32 5.61
N GLN A 211 35.71 -0.59 4.53
CA GLN A 211 35.09 0.75 4.52
C GLN A 211 33.60 0.70 4.86
N ARG A 212 32.85 -0.25 4.28
CA ARG A 212 31.41 -0.41 4.60
C ARG A 212 31.22 -0.85 6.05
N ILE A 213 32.06 -1.78 6.52
CA ILE A 213 32.04 -2.23 7.92
C ILE A 213 32.32 -1.06 8.89
N ALA A 214 33.35 -0.25 8.61
CA ALA A 214 33.70 0.89 9.45
C ALA A 214 32.55 1.92 9.54
N ILE A 215 31.86 2.21 8.42
CA ILE A 215 30.72 3.11 8.41
C ILE A 215 29.54 2.52 9.19
N ARG A 216 29.24 1.24 9.00
CA ARG A 216 28.19 0.54 9.76
C ARG A 216 28.46 0.63 11.26
N ASP A 217 29.67 0.34 11.69
CA ASP A 217 30.04 0.34 13.12
C ASP A 217 30.01 1.76 13.72
N GLU A 218 30.31 2.79 12.92
CA GLU A 218 30.13 4.19 13.31
C GLU A 218 28.67 4.55 13.48
N LEU A 219 27.80 4.12 12.54
CA LEU A 219 26.36 4.34 12.63
C LEU A 219 25.74 3.60 13.83
N GLU A 220 26.18 2.39 14.15
CA GLU A 220 25.70 1.67 15.33
C GLU A 220 26.07 2.41 16.65
N LYS A 221 27.25 2.99 16.73
CA LYS A 221 27.66 3.84 17.88
C LYS A 221 26.81 5.11 17.95
N GLU A 222 26.55 5.76 16.82
CA GLU A 222 25.73 6.98 16.79
C GLU A 222 24.27 6.67 17.11
N LYS A 223 23.73 5.53 16.69
CA LYS A 223 22.38 5.09 17.04
C LYS A 223 22.16 5.01 18.56
N GLN A 224 23.18 4.55 19.30
CA GLN A 224 23.10 4.46 20.76
C GLN A 224 23.04 5.83 21.47
N ARG A 225 23.47 6.90 20.79
CA ARG A 225 23.43 8.28 21.32
C ARG A 225 22.13 9.00 21.07
N LEU A 226 21.36 8.54 20.08
CA LEU A 226 20.11 9.18 19.70
C LEU A 226 18.94 8.68 20.53
N LEU A 227 17.96 9.56 20.71
CA LEU A 227 16.68 9.19 21.32
C LEU A 227 15.93 8.23 20.39
N PRO A 228 15.51 7.03 20.86
CA PRO A 228 14.85 6.02 20.03
C PRO A 228 13.54 6.47 19.37
N ASN A 229 12.91 7.52 19.88
CA ASN A 229 11.68 8.11 19.37
C ASN A 229 11.89 9.34 18.48
N SER A 230 13.14 9.60 18.05
CA SER A 230 13.48 10.75 17.23
C SER A 230 13.53 10.41 15.75
N ARG A 231 13.24 11.41 14.90
CA ARG A 231 13.38 11.31 13.45
C ARG A 231 14.83 10.97 13.02
N ASN A 232 15.82 11.50 13.72
CA ASN A 232 17.23 11.20 13.41
C ASN A 232 17.55 9.72 13.66
N TYR A 233 16.99 9.13 14.72
CA TYR A 233 17.10 7.70 14.98
C TYR A 233 16.46 6.87 13.85
N SER A 234 15.25 7.26 13.40
CA SER A 234 14.58 6.58 12.28
C SER A 234 15.46 6.57 11.02
N ILE A 235 15.96 7.74 10.61
CA ILE A 235 16.79 7.85 9.41
C ILE A 235 18.08 7.03 9.55
N LEU A 236 18.68 7.03 10.73
CA LEU A 236 19.92 6.29 11.00
C LEU A 236 19.68 4.78 10.98
N ALA A 237 18.62 4.30 11.62
CA ALA A 237 18.23 2.90 11.58
C ALA A 237 17.92 2.44 10.15
N TYR A 238 17.24 3.27 9.35
CA TYR A 238 16.98 2.99 7.93
C TYR A 238 18.30 2.82 7.14
N ASN A 239 19.27 3.71 7.34
CA ASN A 239 20.57 3.63 6.66
C ASN A 239 21.38 2.39 7.11
N LEU A 240 21.30 2.02 8.39
CA LEU A 240 21.87 0.77 8.89
C LEU A 240 21.25 -0.45 8.22
N ALA A 241 19.92 -0.45 8.07
CA ALA A 241 19.25 -1.52 7.37
C ALA A 241 19.75 -1.66 5.93
N LEU A 242 19.93 -0.55 5.17
CA LEU A 242 20.50 -0.61 3.82
C LEU A 242 21.89 -1.25 3.78
N LEU A 243 22.75 -0.94 4.76
CA LEU A 243 24.08 -1.56 4.85
C LEU A 243 24.00 -3.06 5.16
N TYR A 244 23.12 -3.47 6.09
CA TYR A 244 22.90 -4.87 6.41
C TYR A 244 22.27 -5.66 5.24
N GLU A 245 21.45 -5.02 4.42
CA GLU A 245 20.95 -5.61 3.18
C GLU A 245 22.09 -5.97 2.23
N LYS A 246 23.05 -5.06 2.03
CA LYS A 246 24.24 -5.28 1.21
C LYS A 246 25.19 -6.34 1.80
N GLU A 247 25.12 -6.59 3.09
CA GLU A 247 25.85 -7.65 3.79
C GLU A 247 25.08 -8.98 3.83
N HIS A 248 23.90 -9.04 3.21
CA HIS A 248 22.98 -10.19 3.27
C HIS A 248 22.59 -10.59 4.70
N ASN A 249 22.65 -9.67 5.66
CA ASN A 249 22.25 -9.88 7.03
C ASN A 249 20.78 -9.52 7.23
N HIS A 250 19.91 -10.45 6.81
CA HIS A 250 18.46 -10.25 6.86
C HIS A 250 17.91 -9.97 8.27
N THR A 251 18.51 -10.58 9.28
CA THR A 251 18.05 -10.40 10.67
C THR A 251 18.26 -8.94 11.12
N LYS A 252 19.45 -8.40 10.89
CA LYS A 252 19.78 -7.02 11.26
C LYS A 252 19.11 -5.99 10.34
N TRP A 253 18.92 -6.32 9.08
CA TRP A 253 18.11 -5.55 8.16
C TRP A 253 16.68 -5.38 8.70
N LEU A 254 16.03 -6.49 9.07
CA LEU A 254 14.65 -6.47 9.56
C LEU A 254 14.54 -5.72 10.89
N GLU A 255 15.44 -6.01 11.85
CA GLU A 255 15.50 -5.30 13.13
C GLU A 255 15.56 -3.78 12.93
N ASN A 256 16.50 -3.29 12.11
CA ASN A 256 16.68 -1.86 11.89
C ASN A 256 15.55 -1.22 11.08
N MET A 257 14.93 -1.95 10.15
CA MET A 257 13.72 -1.48 9.46
C MET A 257 12.54 -1.30 10.41
N ILE A 258 12.32 -2.24 11.34
CA ILE A 258 11.25 -2.14 12.35
C ILE A 258 11.54 -0.98 13.30
N LEU A 259 12.77 -0.85 13.81
CA LEU A 259 13.19 0.26 14.68
C LEU A 259 13.01 1.62 14.01
N SER A 260 13.34 1.72 12.71
CA SER A 260 13.06 2.92 11.92
C SER A 260 11.57 3.23 11.85
N GLY A 261 10.75 2.23 11.59
CA GLY A 261 9.28 2.38 11.57
C GLY A 261 8.70 2.81 12.90
N ILE A 262 9.15 2.20 14.00
CA ILE A 262 8.77 2.58 15.38
C ILE A 262 9.09 4.05 15.63
N ALA A 263 10.32 4.48 15.33
CA ALA A 263 10.74 5.85 15.54
C ALA A 263 9.96 6.87 14.68
N ASP A 264 9.65 6.52 13.44
CA ASP A 264 8.83 7.35 12.56
C ASP A 264 7.41 7.53 13.09
N VAL A 265 6.77 6.46 13.57
CA VAL A 265 5.43 6.54 14.15
C VAL A 265 5.43 7.38 15.43
N TYR A 266 6.41 7.19 16.32
CA TYR A 266 6.57 8.03 17.53
C TYR A 266 6.76 9.51 17.21
N ALA A 267 7.58 9.82 16.20
CA ALA A 267 7.84 11.20 15.77
C ALA A 267 6.66 11.82 15.00
N VAL A 268 5.61 11.03 14.74
CA VAL A 268 4.51 11.41 13.85
C VAL A 268 5.04 11.92 12.50
N ASN A 269 6.02 11.20 11.97
CA ASN A 269 6.58 11.47 10.66
C ASN A 269 5.65 10.88 9.59
N ARG A 270 5.22 11.67 8.63
CA ARG A 270 4.36 11.24 7.52
C ARG A 270 5.13 10.95 6.23
N ASP A 271 6.44 11.17 6.24
CA ASP A 271 7.36 10.80 5.13
C ASP A 271 8.10 9.49 5.44
N ILE A 272 7.34 8.39 5.60
CA ILE A 272 7.84 7.09 6.06
C ILE A 272 8.26 6.21 4.88
N GLY A 273 9.52 5.75 4.88
CA GLY A 273 10.05 4.78 3.91
C GLY A 273 10.13 3.36 4.44
N SER A 274 10.46 3.22 5.73
CA SER A 274 10.68 1.95 6.41
C SER A 274 9.42 1.08 6.47
N LEU A 275 8.27 1.65 6.81
CA LEU A 275 7.00 0.90 6.85
C LEU A 275 6.59 0.36 5.48
N TYR A 276 6.90 1.11 4.41
CA TYR A 276 6.66 0.64 3.06
C TYR A 276 7.54 -0.57 2.70
N ALA A 277 8.82 -0.52 3.06
CA ALA A 277 9.75 -1.64 2.89
C ALA A 277 9.30 -2.87 3.71
N LEU A 278 8.85 -2.65 4.96
CA LEU A 278 8.28 -3.70 5.80
C LEU A 278 6.99 -4.28 5.21
N ALA A 279 6.10 -3.46 4.66
CA ALA A 279 4.89 -3.94 4.01
C ALA A 279 5.21 -4.82 2.79
N SER A 280 6.24 -4.45 2.00
CA SER A 280 6.73 -5.28 0.88
C SER A 280 7.27 -6.61 1.37
N TYR A 281 8.16 -6.57 2.35
CA TYR A 281 8.74 -7.77 2.95
C TYR A 281 7.68 -8.72 3.51
N LEU A 282 6.75 -8.20 4.31
CA LEU A 282 5.67 -8.98 4.91
C LEU A 282 4.75 -9.59 3.86
N TYR A 283 4.49 -8.87 2.78
CA TYR A 283 3.72 -9.38 1.65
C TYR A 283 4.43 -10.57 0.98
N GLU A 284 5.73 -10.47 0.74
CA GLU A 284 6.56 -11.54 0.19
C GLU A 284 6.66 -12.77 1.13
N GLN A 285 6.61 -12.53 2.45
CA GLN A 285 6.56 -13.59 3.46
C GLN A 285 5.15 -14.19 3.66
N GLY A 286 4.15 -13.71 2.93
CA GLY A 286 2.76 -14.18 3.04
C GLY A 286 2.02 -13.67 4.29
N GLN A 287 2.59 -12.73 5.05
CA GLN A 287 1.95 -12.08 6.20
C GLN A 287 1.03 -10.95 5.75
N LEU A 288 -0.04 -11.33 5.08
CA LEU A 288 -0.90 -10.41 4.34
C LEU A 288 -1.61 -9.39 5.24
N ASP A 289 -1.99 -9.77 6.46
CA ASP A 289 -2.71 -8.87 7.39
C ASP A 289 -1.83 -7.69 7.81
N ARG A 290 -0.60 -7.97 8.24
CA ARG A 290 0.37 -6.94 8.59
C ARG A 290 0.79 -6.11 7.39
N ALA A 291 1.03 -6.75 6.24
CA ALA A 291 1.36 -6.06 5.00
C ALA A 291 0.24 -5.08 4.58
N TYR A 292 -1.01 -5.52 4.64
CA TYR A 292 -2.19 -4.69 4.37
C TYR A 292 -2.27 -3.52 5.34
N ARG A 293 -2.16 -3.77 6.64
CA ARG A 293 -2.22 -2.77 7.70
C ARG A 293 -1.15 -1.68 7.52
N TYR A 294 0.13 -2.08 7.29
CA TYR A 294 1.21 -1.13 7.12
C TYR A 294 1.09 -0.35 5.82
N SER A 295 0.68 -0.99 4.73
CA SER A 295 0.48 -0.31 3.45
C SER A 295 -0.68 0.68 3.49
N THR A 296 -1.77 0.36 4.21
CA THR A 296 -2.91 1.25 4.41
C THR A 296 -2.51 2.45 5.25
N TYR A 297 -1.84 2.22 6.39
CA TYR A 297 -1.31 3.32 7.22
C TYR A 297 -0.39 4.25 6.42
N CYS A 298 0.54 3.71 5.63
CA CYS A 298 1.40 4.52 4.75
C CYS A 298 0.61 5.34 3.72
N SER A 299 -0.46 4.78 3.19
CA SER A 299 -1.33 5.47 2.23
C SER A 299 -2.06 6.65 2.88
N ASP A 300 -2.67 6.41 4.02
CA ASP A 300 -3.48 7.40 4.73
C ASP A 300 -2.64 8.61 5.17
N ILE A 301 -1.46 8.33 5.74
CA ILE A 301 -0.52 9.41 6.09
C ILE A 301 0.07 10.11 4.86
N GLY A 302 0.34 9.37 3.78
CA GLY A 302 0.84 9.92 2.52
C GLY A 302 -0.16 10.86 1.85
N ILE A 303 -1.45 10.52 1.86
CA ILE A 303 -2.55 11.36 1.37
C ILE A 303 -2.65 12.63 2.23
N THR A 304 -2.62 12.48 3.55
CA THR A 304 -2.71 13.61 4.48
C THR A 304 -1.52 14.58 4.34
N PHE A 305 -0.32 14.04 4.13
CA PHE A 305 0.90 14.83 3.92
C PHE A 305 1.04 15.37 2.49
N LYS A 306 0.18 14.94 1.56
CA LYS A 306 0.18 15.32 0.13
C LYS A 306 1.49 14.95 -0.60
N SER A 307 2.18 13.88 -0.20
CA SER A 307 3.43 13.44 -0.80
C SER A 307 3.20 12.72 -2.15
N ARG A 308 3.09 13.49 -3.22
CA ARG A 308 2.77 13.01 -4.57
C ARG A 308 3.75 11.95 -5.08
N VAL A 309 5.05 12.16 -4.87
CA VAL A 309 6.10 11.24 -5.35
C VAL A 309 6.00 9.90 -4.64
N ARG A 310 5.80 9.91 -3.30
CA ARG A 310 5.65 8.66 -2.56
C ARG A 310 4.40 7.91 -2.93
N LEU A 311 3.26 8.60 -3.03
CA LEU A 311 2.00 7.99 -3.43
C LEU A 311 2.12 7.29 -4.78
N LEU A 312 2.74 7.92 -5.77
CA LEU A 312 2.98 7.32 -7.09
C LEU A 312 3.87 6.08 -7.01
N HIS A 313 4.97 6.17 -6.24
CA HIS A 313 5.91 5.06 -6.13
C HIS A 313 5.35 3.88 -5.33
N GLN A 314 4.56 4.17 -4.31
CA GLN A 314 3.94 3.17 -3.43
C GLN A 314 2.73 2.48 -4.07
N GLN A 315 2.05 3.11 -5.01
CA GLN A 315 0.83 2.60 -5.63
C GLN A 315 0.91 1.16 -6.12
N LYS A 316 2.03 0.75 -6.70
CA LYS A 316 2.20 -0.60 -7.25
C LYS A 316 2.08 -1.70 -6.19
N LEU A 317 2.83 -1.56 -5.11
CA LEU A 317 2.84 -2.53 -4.03
C LEU A 317 1.51 -2.51 -3.27
N GLN A 318 1.04 -1.33 -2.95
CA GLN A 318 -0.25 -1.13 -2.28
C GLN A 318 -1.38 -1.81 -3.05
N ARG A 319 -1.40 -1.66 -4.36
CA ARG A 319 -2.36 -2.35 -5.24
C ARG A 319 -2.32 -3.86 -5.07
N ARG A 320 -1.12 -4.46 -5.14
CA ARG A 320 -0.96 -5.91 -4.98
C ARG A 320 -1.43 -6.38 -3.62
N ILE A 321 -1.03 -5.70 -2.56
CA ILE A 321 -1.41 -6.04 -1.20
C ILE A 321 -2.93 -5.92 -1.02
N HIS A 322 -3.53 -4.80 -1.42
CA HIS A 322 -4.97 -4.58 -1.33
C HIS A 322 -5.76 -5.61 -2.14
N GLN A 323 -5.30 -5.88 -3.36
CA GLN A 323 -5.94 -6.86 -4.22
C GLN A 323 -5.89 -8.25 -3.61
N SER A 324 -4.72 -8.70 -3.16
CA SER A 324 -4.57 -10.01 -2.50
C SER A 324 -5.38 -10.10 -1.21
N TYR A 325 -5.46 -9.00 -0.46
CA TYR A 325 -6.27 -8.94 0.76
C TYR A 325 -7.76 -9.06 0.46
N ILE A 326 -8.26 -8.30 -0.51
CA ILE A 326 -9.66 -8.34 -0.95
C ILE A 326 -10.00 -9.72 -1.52
N GLU A 327 -9.13 -10.30 -2.33
CA GLU A 327 -9.32 -11.65 -2.88
C GLU A 327 -9.42 -12.70 -1.77
N ARG A 328 -8.55 -12.63 -0.75
CA ARG A 328 -8.60 -13.50 0.42
C ARG A 328 -9.90 -13.31 1.21
N ASP A 329 -10.28 -12.07 1.48
CA ASP A 329 -11.52 -11.75 2.20
C ASP A 329 -12.76 -12.25 1.43
N HIS A 330 -12.81 -12.03 0.14
CA HIS A 330 -13.86 -12.59 -0.72
C HIS A 330 -13.91 -14.12 -0.69
N MET A 331 -12.75 -14.78 -0.68
CA MET A 331 -12.68 -16.24 -0.57
C MET A 331 -13.18 -16.74 0.77
N GLN A 332 -12.77 -16.08 1.88
CA GLN A 332 -13.25 -16.42 3.23
C GLN A 332 -14.76 -16.18 3.34
N GLN A 333 -15.27 -15.08 2.84
CA GLN A 333 -16.72 -14.81 2.84
C GLN A 333 -17.49 -15.84 2.00
N LYS A 334 -16.94 -16.27 0.86
CA LYS A 334 -17.54 -17.34 0.05
C LYS A 334 -17.54 -18.69 0.78
N GLN A 335 -16.43 -19.04 1.42
CA GLN A 335 -16.34 -20.24 2.23
C GLN A 335 -17.34 -20.22 3.40
N LEU A 336 -17.45 -19.07 4.07
CA LEU A 336 -18.43 -18.89 5.16
C LEU A 336 -19.87 -19.00 4.64
N LYS A 337 -20.18 -18.36 3.51
CA LYS A 337 -21.52 -18.47 2.88
C LYS A 337 -21.83 -19.91 2.47
N LEU A 338 -20.86 -20.62 1.89
CA LEU A 338 -21.00 -22.04 1.55
C LEU A 338 -21.21 -22.90 2.80
N PHE A 339 -20.47 -22.62 3.87
CA PHE A 339 -20.61 -23.34 5.14
C PHE A 339 -21.99 -23.08 5.79
N LEU A 340 -22.45 -21.83 5.79
CA LEU A 340 -23.79 -21.47 6.26
C LEU A 340 -24.90 -22.11 5.41
N LEU A 341 -24.72 -22.15 4.09
CA LEU A 341 -25.64 -22.84 3.18
C LEU A 341 -25.65 -24.34 3.44
N PHE A 342 -24.49 -24.94 3.69
CA PHE A 342 -24.36 -26.35 4.04
C PHE A 342 -25.04 -26.67 5.38
N ILE A 343 -24.83 -25.84 6.41
CA ILE A 343 -25.52 -25.99 7.72
C ILE A 343 -27.03 -25.81 7.54
N SER A 344 -27.45 -24.80 6.78
CA SER A 344 -28.87 -24.57 6.49
C SER A 344 -29.49 -25.76 5.74
N PHE A 345 -28.76 -26.35 4.81
CA PHE A 345 -29.20 -27.57 4.12
C PHE A 345 -29.28 -28.75 5.07
N LEU A 346 -28.27 -28.93 5.93
CA LEU A 346 -28.25 -30.01 6.93
C LEU A 346 -29.40 -29.88 7.95
N THR A 347 -29.69 -28.65 8.39
CA THR A 347 -30.84 -28.37 9.29
C THR A 347 -32.17 -28.61 8.60
N ILE A 348 -32.30 -28.24 7.33
CA ILE A 348 -33.53 -28.55 6.57
C ILE A 348 -33.69 -30.08 6.42
N VAL A 349 -32.61 -30.78 6.07
CA VAL A 349 -32.60 -32.24 5.97
C VAL A 349 -32.92 -32.89 7.32
N LEU A 350 -32.35 -32.37 8.43
CA LEU A 350 -32.62 -32.84 9.76
C LEU A 350 -34.10 -32.57 10.18
N LEU A 351 -34.62 -31.40 9.89
CA LEU A 351 -36.02 -31.05 10.13
C LEU A 351 -36.97 -31.92 9.30
N ILE A 352 -36.61 -32.18 8.06
CA ILE A 352 -37.34 -33.11 7.17
C ILE A 352 -37.28 -34.53 7.76
N ALA A 353 -36.09 -34.98 8.16
CA ALA A 353 -35.92 -36.28 8.78
C ALA A 353 -36.72 -36.43 10.10
N LEU A 354 -36.67 -35.42 10.97
CA LEU A 354 -37.48 -35.35 12.21
C LEU A 354 -38.98 -35.28 11.90
N PHE A 355 -39.38 -34.54 10.89
CA PHE A 355 -40.77 -34.50 10.42
C PHE A 355 -41.21 -35.90 9.91
N PHE A 356 -40.35 -36.57 9.13
CA PHE A 356 -40.64 -37.92 8.64
C PHE A 356 -40.66 -38.96 9.79
N LEU A 357 -39.72 -38.90 10.73
CA LEU A 357 -39.72 -39.77 11.92
C LEU A 357 -40.95 -39.55 12.79
N ARG A 358 -41.35 -38.29 13.04
CA ARG A 358 -42.59 -37.98 13.75
C ARG A 358 -43.84 -38.45 12.99
N ARG A 359 -43.80 -38.28 11.65
CA ARG A 359 -44.90 -38.73 10.79
C ARG A 359 -44.97 -40.26 10.72
N GLN A 360 -43.82 -40.94 10.68
CA GLN A 360 -43.72 -42.39 10.70
C GLN A 360 -44.20 -43.00 12.05
N THR A 361 -43.80 -42.39 13.17
CA THR A 361 -44.26 -42.80 14.50
C THR A 361 -45.75 -42.53 14.69
N ARG A 362 -46.29 -41.41 14.20
CA ARG A 362 -47.73 -41.17 14.17
C ARG A 362 -48.47 -42.12 13.21
N ARG A 363 -47.87 -42.50 12.09
CA ARG A 363 -48.43 -43.49 11.14
C ARG A 363 -48.39 -44.90 11.71
N ARG A 364 -47.29 -45.31 12.40
CA ARG A 364 -47.25 -46.61 13.12
C ARG A 364 -48.37 -46.73 14.14
N ARG A 365 -48.76 -45.65 14.81
CA ARG A 365 -49.91 -45.63 15.73
C ARG A 365 -51.27 -45.61 15.04
N LYS A 366 -51.36 -45.05 13.81
CA LYS A 366 -52.58 -45.03 12.99
C LYS A 366 -52.65 -46.16 11.95
N ALA A 367 -51.50 -46.76 11.61
CA ALA A 367 -51.40 -47.76 10.53
C ALA A 367 -52.06 -49.11 10.82
N LEU A 368 -52.53 -49.34 12.05
CA LEU A 368 -53.44 -50.45 12.32
C LEU A 368 -54.88 -50.21 11.83
N VAL A 369 -55.22 -48.95 11.46
CA VAL A 369 -56.58 -48.55 11.02
C VAL A 369 -56.64 -48.10 9.53
N GLU A 370 -55.52 -47.62 8.93
CA GLU A 370 -55.62 -46.93 7.66
C GLU A 370 -54.61 -47.39 6.54
N LEU A 371 -54.27 -48.68 6.52
CA LEU A 371 -53.29 -49.22 5.57
C LEU A 371 -53.67 -49.04 4.09
N HIS A 372 -54.91 -48.79 3.76
CA HIS A 372 -55.41 -48.68 2.37
C HIS A 372 -55.37 -47.28 1.76
N VAL A 373 -55.32 -46.20 2.56
CA VAL A 373 -55.33 -44.82 2.08
C VAL A 373 -53.89 -44.28 1.82
N ALA A 374 -52.88 -44.91 2.48
CA ALA A 374 -51.49 -44.46 2.44
C ALA A 374 -50.78 -44.65 1.06
N ASN A 375 -51.16 -45.69 0.32
CA ASN A 375 -50.48 -46.02 -0.98
C ASN A 375 -50.78 -45.01 -2.13
N GLY A 376 -51.92 -44.35 -2.11
CA GLY A 376 -52.23 -43.31 -3.09
C GLY A 376 -51.47 -41.98 -2.89
N ARG A 377 -51.18 -41.66 -1.56
CA ARG A 377 -50.53 -40.39 -1.22
C ARG A 377 -49.02 -40.42 -1.39
N LEU A 378 -48.40 -41.62 -1.28
CA LEU A 378 -46.97 -41.83 -1.50
C LEU A 378 -46.53 -41.58 -2.97
N LYS A 379 -47.43 -41.83 -3.96
CA LYS A 379 -47.16 -41.61 -5.38
C LYS A 379 -47.07 -40.12 -5.74
N SER A 380 -47.88 -39.27 -5.11
CA SER A 380 -47.88 -37.84 -5.41
C SER A 380 -46.67 -37.10 -4.79
N LEU A 381 -46.20 -37.54 -3.58
CA LEU A 381 -45.09 -36.91 -2.90
C LEU A 381 -43.72 -37.17 -3.60
N ASN A 382 -43.58 -38.34 -4.23
CA ASN A 382 -42.38 -38.67 -5.03
C ASN A 382 -42.24 -37.80 -6.30
N SER A 383 -43.39 -37.40 -6.90
CA SER A 383 -43.39 -36.51 -8.08
C SER A 383 -42.94 -35.09 -7.73
N GLU A 384 -43.26 -34.61 -6.53
CA GLU A 384 -42.91 -33.26 -6.05
C GLU A 384 -41.42 -33.16 -5.62
N LEU A 385 -40.89 -34.22 -4.99
CA LEU A 385 -39.47 -34.34 -4.65
C LEU A 385 -38.54 -34.40 -5.88
N GLN A 386 -39.00 -35.06 -6.96
CA GLN A 386 -38.26 -35.06 -8.21
C GLN A 386 -38.16 -33.67 -8.84
N LYS A 387 -39.21 -32.85 -8.77
CA LYS A 387 -39.17 -31.45 -9.23
C LYS A 387 -38.24 -30.58 -8.39
N LEU A 388 -38.25 -30.77 -7.06
CA LEU A 388 -37.39 -30.00 -6.16
C LEU A 388 -35.89 -30.34 -6.34
N ASN A 389 -35.58 -31.62 -6.61
CA ASN A 389 -34.21 -32.05 -6.90
C ASN A 389 -33.66 -31.49 -8.23
N LEU A 390 -34.51 -31.30 -9.23
CA LEU A 390 -34.11 -30.62 -10.49
C LEU A 390 -33.73 -29.17 -10.24
N VAL A 391 -34.54 -28.42 -9.49
CA VAL A 391 -34.25 -27.01 -9.16
C VAL A 391 -32.97 -26.87 -8.31
N LEU A 392 -32.72 -27.81 -7.39
CA LEU A 392 -31.52 -27.81 -6.56
C LEU A 392 -30.24 -28.09 -7.41
N ARG A 393 -30.36 -28.94 -8.40
CA ARG A 393 -29.25 -29.30 -9.32
C ARG A 393 -28.84 -28.12 -10.20
N ASP A 394 -29.81 -27.39 -10.70
CA ASP A 394 -29.56 -26.18 -11.52
C ASP A 394 -28.88 -25.06 -10.72
N THR A 395 -29.31 -24.88 -9.47
CA THR A 395 -28.71 -23.86 -8.59
C THR A 395 -27.27 -24.20 -8.20
N ASN A 396 -26.96 -25.48 -7.99
CA ASN A 396 -25.59 -25.93 -7.69
C ASN A 396 -24.66 -25.83 -8.91
N TYR A 397 -25.15 -26.14 -10.11
CA TYR A 397 -24.37 -26.03 -11.34
C TYR A 397 -23.86 -24.59 -11.59
N ILE A 398 -24.76 -23.60 -11.44
CA ILE A 398 -24.39 -22.18 -11.56
C ILE A 398 -23.35 -21.75 -10.52
N LYS A 399 -23.45 -22.26 -9.29
CA LYS A 399 -22.46 -21.99 -8.24
C LYS A 399 -21.07 -22.58 -8.52
N GLU A 400 -21.03 -23.82 -9.04
CA GLU A 400 -19.75 -24.48 -9.39
C GLU A 400 -19.04 -23.76 -10.54
N GLU A 401 -19.77 -23.30 -11.53
CA GLU A 401 -19.22 -22.50 -12.62
C GLU A 401 -18.60 -21.18 -12.14
N TYR A 402 -19.30 -20.50 -11.20
CA TYR A 402 -18.84 -19.26 -10.61
C TYR A 402 -17.56 -19.44 -9.78
N ILE A 403 -17.51 -20.48 -8.94
CA ILE A 403 -16.33 -20.86 -8.16
C ILE A 403 -15.15 -21.17 -9.08
N GLY A 404 -15.40 -21.90 -10.17
CA GLY A 404 -14.38 -22.28 -11.15
C GLY A 404 -13.71 -21.06 -11.82
N GLN A 405 -14.45 -20.03 -12.14
CA GLN A 405 -13.91 -18.80 -12.73
C GLN A 405 -13.03 -18.02 -11.75
N VAL A 406 -13.44 -17.94 -10.46
CA VAL A 406 -12.64 -17.29 -9.42
C VAL A 406 -11.34 -18.06 -9.14
N PHE A 407 -11.40 -19.41 -9.07
CA PHE A 407 -10.21 -20.23 -8.92
C PHE A 407 -9.23 -20.06 -10.09
N LYS A 408 -9.70 -19.98 -11.34
CA LYS A 408 -8.85 -19.69 -12.51
C LYS A 408 -8.13 -18.36 -12.37
N LEU A 409 -8.83 -17.33 -11.87
CA LEU A 409 -8.25 -16.01 -11.63
C LEU A 409 -7.14 -16.09 -10.58
N CYS A 410 -7.43 -16.65 -9.40
CA CYS A 410 -6.45 -16.81 -8.32
C CYS A 410 -5.23 -17.63 -8.75
N SER A 411 -5.44 -18.76 -9.43
CA SER A 411 -4.36 -19.62 -9.93
C SER A 411 -3.46 -18.89 -10.92
N SER A 412 -4.02 -18.07 -11.82
CA SER A 412 -3.22 -17.30 -12.77
C SER A 412 -2.28 -16.30 -12.08
N TYR A 413 -2.72 -15.69 -10.96
CA TYR A 413 -1.91 -14.77 -10.17
C TYR A 413 -0.78 -15.48 -9.41
N ILE A 414 -1.08 -16.63 -8.79
CA ILE A 414 -0.07 -17.45 -8.10
C ILE A 414 1.03 -17.88 -9.07
N CYS A 415 0.67 -18.35 -10.27
CA CYS A 415 1.63 -18.75 -11.30
C CYS A 415 2.54 -17.59 -11.72
N ARG A 416 2.00 -16.40 -11.90
CA ARG A 416 2.79 -15.19 -12.26
C ARG A 416 3.73 -14.77 -11.14
N MET A 417 3.28 -14.81 -9.89
CA MET A 417 4.16 -14.53 -8.74
C MET A 417 5.33 -15.53 -8.68
N GLU A 418 5.07 -16.83 -8.95
CA GLU A 418 6.13 -17.82 -9.02
C GLU A 418 7.09 -17.59 -10.19
N GLU A 419 6.59 -17.23 -11.37
CA GLU A 419 7.43 -16.89 -12.52
C GLU A 419 8.27 -15.65 -12.25
N TYR A 420 7.70 -14.62 -11.64
CA TYR A 420 8.42 -13.42 -11.25
C TYR A 420 9.51 -13.74 -10.23
N ARG A 421 9.20 -14.55 -9.20
CA ARG A 421 10.18 -15.08 -8.24
C ARG A 421 11.29 -15.88 -8.91
N LYS A 422 10.94 -16.77 -9.86
CA LYS A 422 11.91 -17.57 -10.63
C LYS A 422 12.80 -16.67 -11.49
N LYS A 423 12.26 -15.64 -12.12
CA LYS A 423 13.03 -14.64 -12.91
C LYS A 423 13.99 -13.87 -12.01
N LEU A 424 13.52 -13.39 -10.85
CA LEU A 424 14.37 -12.72 -9.86
C LEU A 424 15.51 -13.63 -9.37
N ASN A 425 15.19 -14.89 -8.99
CA ASN A 425 16.16 -15.85 -8.52
C ASN A 425 17.19 -16.25 -9.61
N ARG A 426 16.79 -16.38 -10.88
CA ARG A 426 17.73 -16.64 -11.97
C ARG A 426 18.71 -15.48 -12.16
N LYS A 427 18.23 -14.26 -12.13
CA LYS A 427 19.08 -13.06 -12.26
C LYS A 427 19.98 -12.86 -11.04
N LEU A 428 19.48 -13.17 -9.85
CA LEU A 428 20.27 -13.17 -8.61
C LEU A 428 21.41 -14.19 -8.67
N LYS A 429 21.11 -15.45 -9.09
CA LYS A 429 22.11 -16.52 -9.25
C LYS A 429 23.11 -16.24 -10.38
N ALA A 430 22.71 -15.49 -11.38
CA ALA A 430 23.56 -15.09 -12.50
C ALA A 430 24.43 -13.86 -12.19
N GLY A 431 24.35 -13.29 -10.98
CA GLY A 431 25.12 -12.11 -10.59
C GLY A 431 24.71 -10.79 -11.30
N GLN A 432 23.56 -10.79 -11.98
CA GLN A 432 23.08 -9.64 -12.78
C GLN A 432 22.32 -8.63 -11.90
N LEU A 433 23.04 -8.02 -10.96
CA LEU A 433 22.46 -7.10 -9.96
C LEU A 433 21.85 -5.83 -10.57
N GLU A 434 22.42 -5.29 -11.63
CA GLU A 434 21.87 -4.12 -12.32
C GLU A 434 20.58 -4.46 -13.08
N ASP A 435 20.54 -5.60 -13.70
CA ASP A 435 19.31 -6.11 -14.34
C ASP A 435 18.23 -6.46 -13.32
N LEU A 436 18.64 -6.95 -12.14
CA LEU A 436 17.73 -7.21 -11.02
C LEU A 436 17.13 -5.90 -10.48
N LYS A 437 17.95 -4.86 -10.29
CA LYS A 437 17.49 -3.51 -9.94
C LYS A 437 16.53 -2.95 -10.99
N LYS A 438 16.88 -3.00 -12.27
CA LYS A 438 16.01 -2.57 -13.38
C LYS A 438 14.68 -3.29 -13.37
N MET A 439 14.69 -4.60 -13.09
CA MET A 439 13.48 -5.41 -13.08
C MET A 439 12.58 -5.11 -11.89
N ILE A 440 13.15 -4.80 -10.72
CA ILE A 440 12.42 -4.41 -9.50
C ILE A 440 11.90 -2.97 -9.61
N SER A 441 12.65 -2.07 -10.27
CA SER A 441 12.29 -0.66 -10.46
C SER A 441 11.51 -0.37 -11.77
N SER A 442 11.34 -1.37 -12.64
CA SER A 442 10.69 -1.22 -13.94
C SER A 442 9.16 -1.07 -13.80
N THR A 443 8.67 0.06 -14.26
CA THR A 443 7.23 0.35 -14.33
C THR A 443 6.52 -0.28 -15.52
N SER A 444 7.27 -0.73 -16.55
CA SER A 444 6.68 -1.28 -17.78
C SER A 444 5.97 -2.61 -17.54
N THR A 445 6.59 -3.50 -16.76
CA THR A 445 6.00 -4.80 -16.39
C THR A 445 4.67 -4.62 -15.64
N MET A 446 4.54 -3.54 -14.89
CA MET A 446 3.34 -3.23 -14.12
C MET A 446 2.20 -2.67 -14.97
N SER A 447 2.54 -1.84 -15.95
CA SER A 447 1.54 -1.34 -16.92
C SER A 447 0.91 -2.50 -17.70
N ASP A 448 1.72 -3.48 -18.09
CA ASP A 448 1.25 -4.66 -18.81
C ASP A 448 0.42 -5.59 -17.90
N GLU A 449 0.81 -5.77 -16.65
CA GLU A 449 0.04 -6.57 -15.69
C GLU A 449 -1.28 -5.90 -15.31
N MET A 450 -1.31 -4.56 -15.21
CA MET A 450 -2.56 -3.82 -15.00
C MET A 450 -3.50 -3.94 -16.20
N LYS A 451 -2.97 -3.89 -17.39
CA LYS A 451 -3.76 -4.09 -18.61
C LYS A 451 -4.37 -5.48 -18.64
N ASP A 452 -3.59 -6.50 -18.32
CA ASP A 452 -4.08 -7.88 -18.22
C ASP A 452 -5.08 -8.10 -17.08
N PHE A 453 -4.89 -7.39 -15.94
CA PHE A 453 -5.87 -7.38 -14.86
C PHE A 453 -7.21 -6.80 -15.33
N TYR A 454 -7.17 -5.65 -15.98
CA TYR A 454 -8.39 -5.04 -16.50
C TYR A 454 -9.06 -5.89 -17.59
N GLU A 455 -8.29 -6.53 -18.47
CA GLU A 455 -8.82 -7.45 -19.46
C GLU A 455 -9.55 -8.65 -18.84
N LYS A 456 -8.96 -9.21 -17.78
CA LYS A 456 -9.60 -10.32 -17.03
C LYS A 456 -10.80 -9.86 -16.23
N PHE A 457 -10.70 -8.72 -15.57
CA PHE A 457 -11.82 -8.11 -14.86
C PHE A 457 -12.99 -7.84 -15.81
N ASP A 458 -12.71 -7.20 -16.93
CA ASP A 458 -13.72 -6.89 -17.96
C ASP A 458 -14.36 -8.17 -18.50
N SER A 459 -13.55 -9.19 -18.80
CA SER A 459 -14.01 -10.49 -19.26
C SER A 459 -14.93 -11.17 -18.23
N ILE A 460 -14.58 -11.12 -16.94
CA ILE A 460 -15.40 -11.69 -15.87
C ILE A 460 -16.74 -10.93 -15.78
N ILE A 461 -16.71 -9.60 -15.81
CA ILE A 461 -17.91 -8.78 -15.73
C ILE A 461 -18.84 -9.05 -16.92
N LEU A 462 -18.29 -9.07 -18.14
CA LEU A 462 -19.08 -9.30 -19.35
C LEU A 462 -19.57 -10.74 -19.47
N HIS A 463 -18.88 -11.70 -18.85
CA HIS A 463 -19.35 -13.07 -18.76
C HIS A 463 -20.45 -13.24 -17.70
N LEU A 464 -20.28 -12.60 -16.54
CA LEU A 464 -21.30 -12.60 -15.47
C LEU A 464 -22.56 -11.82 -15.85
N TYR A 465 -22.38 -10.77 -16.61
CA TYR A 465 -23.44 -9.87 -17.04
C TYR A 465 -23.27 -9.56 -18.54
N PRO A 466 -23.62 -10.50 -19.45
CA PRO A 466 -23.43 -10.31 -20.90
C PRO A 466 -24.04 -9.02 -21.43
N ASP A 467 -25.20 -8.65 -20.92
CA ASP A 467 -25.96 -7.47 -21.34
C ASP A 467 -25.68 -6.24 -20.45
N PHE A 468 -24.59 -6.27 -19.65
CA PHE A 468 -24.28 -5.20 -18.69
C PHE A 468 -24.18 -3.83 -19.34
N VAL A 469 -23.48 -3.74 -20.47
CA VAL A 469 -23.25 -2.47 -21.17
C VAL A 469 -24.54 -1.94 -21.78
N GLU A 470 -25.35 -2.81 -22.37
CA GLU A 470 -26.62 -2.47 -22.95
C GLU A 470 -27.61 -1.94 -21.91
N HIS A 471 -27.77 -2.70 -20.81
CA HIS A 471 -28.62 -2.28 -19.69
C HIS A 471 -28.07 -1.04 -18.97
N PHE A 472 -26.75 -0.87 -18.89
CA PHE A 472 -26.16 0.33 -18.32
C PHE A 472 -26.43 1.56 -19.20
N ASN A 473 -26.26 1.43 -20.51
CA ASN A 473 -26.54 2.49 -21.47
C ASN A 473 -28.04 2.90 -21.46
N SER A 474 -28.95 1.97 -21.18
CA SER A 474 -30.36 2.32 -21.03
C SER A 474 -30.65 3.28 -19.85
N LEU A 475 -29.71 3.46 -18.92
CA LEU A 475 -29.77 4.44 -17.82
C LEU A 475 -29.26 5.82 -18.22
N LEU A 476 -28.62 5.93 -19.40
CA LEU A 476 -28.02 7.15 -19.91
C LEU A 476 -28.89 7.72 -21.06
N ARG A 477 -28.71 8.98 -21.34
CA ARG A 477 -29.33 9.61 -22.50
C ARG A 477 -28.75 9.00 -23.78
N PRO A 478 -29.55 8.85 -24.86
CA PRO A 478 -29.10 8.19 -26.09
C PRO A 478 -27.81 8.76 -26.70
N GLU A 479 -27.63 10.07 -26.62
CA GLU A 479 -26.44 10.79 -27.10
C GLU A 479 -25.21 10.59 -26.24
N GLU A 480 -25.38 10.03 -25.04
CA GLU A 480 -24.33 9.83 -24.05
C GLU A 480 -23.99 8.34 -23.83
N HIS A 481 -24.50 7.47 -24.71
CA HIS A 481 -24.21 6.04 -24.63
C HIS A 481 -22.73 5.75 -24.75
N ILE A 482 -22.27 4.80 -23.97
CA ILE A 482 -20.86 4.42 -23.91
C ILE A 482 -20.63 3.24 -24.85
N GLU A 483 -19.77 3.43 -25.86
CA GLU A 483 -19.34 2.36 -26.75
C GLU A 483 -18.16 1.58 -26.16
N VAL A 484 -18.27 0.26 -26.21
CA VAL A 484 -17.23 -0.66 -25.77
C VAL A 484 -16.48 -1.21 -26.98
N LYS A 485 -15.19 -0.84 -27.11
CA LYS A 485 -14.33 -1.35 -28.18
C LYS A 485 -13.67 -2.66 -27.73
N SER A 486 -13.84 -3.71 -28.55
CA SER A 486 -13.14 -5.02 -28.35
C SER A 486 -13.40 -5.68 -26.98
N GLY A 487 -14.60 -5.53 -26.38
CA GLY A 487 -14.92 -6.17 -25.10
C GLY A 487 -14.18 -5.61 -23.89
N ARG A 488 -13.59 -4.42 -23.97
CA ARG A 488 -12.88 -3.76 -22.87
C ARG A 488 -13.73 -2.63 -22.29
N LEU A 489 -14.05 -2.75 -21.03
CA LEU A 489 -14.74 -1.70 -20.28
C LEU A 489 -13.83 -0.50 -20.08
N ASN A 490 -14.37 0.70 -20.19
CA ASN A 490 -13.68 1.92 -19.78
C ASN A 490 -13.75 2.08 -18.23
N THR A 491 -13.02 3.04 -17.71
CA THR A 491 -12.98 3.31 -16.26
C THR A 491 -14.36 3.62 -15.69
N GLU A 492 -15.19 4.32 -16.45
CA GLU A 492 -16.56 4.67 -16.10
C GLU A 492 -17.43 3.41 -15.90
N LEU A 493 -17.39 2.50 -16.86
CA LEU A 493 -18.12 1.23 -16.79
C LEU A 493 -17.59 0.30 -15.69
N ARG A 494 -16.26 0.25 -15.46
CA ARG A 494 -15.66 -0.55 -14.38
C ARG A 494 -16.10 -0.07 -13.00
N ILE A 495 -16.16 1.26 -12.79
CA ILE A 495 -16.68 1.85 -11.55
C ILE A 495 -18.11 1.37 -11.31
N HIS A 496 -18.97 1.43 -12.34
CA HIS A 496 -20.36 1.06 -12.19
C HIS A 496 -20.58 -0.46 -12.14
N ALA A 497 -19.69 -1.25 -12.75
CA ALA A 497 -19.65 -2.70 -12.58
C ALA A 497 -19.33 -3.10 -11.13
N LEU A 498 -18.38 -2.41 -10.49
CA LEU A 498 -18.07 -2.62 -9.07
C LEU A 498 -19.25 -2.23 -8.18
N ILE A 499 -19.93 -1.11 -8.48
CA ILE A 499 -21.16 -0.70 -7.77
C ILE A 499 -22.25 -1.76 -7.95
N ARG A 500 -22.38 -2.33 -9.14
CA ARG A 500 -23.31 -3.43 -9.42
C ARG A 500 -23.00 -4.67 -8.60
N MET A 501 -21.73 -4.98 -8.40
CA MET A 501 -21.26 -6.09 -7.55
C MET A 501 -21.38 -5.81 -6.04
N GLY A 502 -21.81 -4.61 -5.64
CA GLY A 502 -22.02 -4.23 -4.24
C GLY A 502 -20.86 -3.42 -3.62
N VAL A 503 -19.78 -3.16 -4.36
CA VAL A 503 -18.71 -2.27 -3.93
C VAL A 503 -19.13 -0.83 -4.22
N THR A 504 -19.77 -0.17 -3.25
CA THR A 504 -20.30 1.19 -3.44
C THR A 504 -19.40 2.28 -2.90
N ASP A 505 -18.44 1.92 -2.07
CA ASP A 505 -17.47 2.81 -1.44
C ASP A 505 -16.48 3.32 -2.50
N SER A 506 -16.36 4.64 -2.63
CA SER A 506 -15.50 5.27 -3.63
C SER A 506 -14.02 5.08 -3.35
N GLU A 507 -13.61 4.97 -2.08
CA GLU A 507 -12.23 4.67 -1.71
C GLU A 507 -11.86 3.26 -2.13
N LYS A 508 -12.70 2.27 -1.82
CA LYS A 508 -12.52 0.87 -2.25
C LYS A 508 -12.52 0.72 -3.77
N ILE A 509 -13.35 1.50 -4.46
CA ILE A 509 -13.37 1.51 -5.93
C ILE A 509 -12.07 2.11 -6.48
N ALA A 510 -11.59 3.20 -5.89
CA ALA A 510 -10.34 3.85 -6.28
C ALA A 510 -9.13 2.92 -6.07
N GLU A 511 -9.09 2.23 -4.93
CA GLU A 511 -8.11 1.20 -4.61
C GLU A 511 -8.14 0.05 -5.61
N PHE A 512 -9.32 -0.49 -5.88
CA PHE A 512 -9.51 -1.61 -6.81
C PHE A 512 -9.12 -1.24 -8.24
N LEU A 513 -9.54 -0.06 -8.72
CA LEU A 513 -9.24 0.43 -10.06
C LEU A 513 -7.93 1.22 -10.15
N HIS A 514 -7.19 1.32 -9.06
CA HIS A 514 -5.89 1.98 -9.03
C HIS A 514 -5.88 3.38 -9.62
N CYS A 515 -6.90 4.12 -9.34
CA CYS A 515 -7.05 5.51 -9.75
C CYS A 515 -7.17 6.42 -8.52
N SER A 516 -7.02 7.71 -8.72
CA SER A 516 -7.24 8.65 -7.61
C SER A 516 -8.72 8.61 -7.16
N LEU A 517 -8.95 8.83 -5.87
CA LEU A 517 -10.31 8.98 -5.34
C LEU A 517 -11.09 10.06 -6.09
N GLN A 518 -10.39 11.14 -6.47
CA GLN A 518 -10.94 12.21 -7.30
C GLN A 518 -11.41 11.71 -8.66
N THR A 519 -10.68 10.76 -9.27
CA THR A 519 -11.07 10.14 -10.54
C THR A 519 -12.39 9.39 -10.40
N VAL A 520 -12.59 8.67 -9.30
CA VAL A 520 -13.85 7.95 -9.05
C VAL A 520 -14.99 8.92 -8.87
N TYR A 521 -14.81 9.97 -8.06
CA TYR A 521 -15.84 11.00 -7.87
C TYR A 521 -16.19 11.72 -9.17
N ASN A 522 -15.18 12.10 -9.95
CA ASN A 522 -15.40 12.77 -11.23
C ASN A 522 -16.19 11.87 -12.20
N ASN A 523 -15.78 10.61 -12.36
CA ASN A 523 -16.50 9.68 -13.24
C ASN A 523 -17.93 9.45 -12.77
N ARG A 524 -18.17 9.25 -11.48
CA ARG A 524 -19.53 9.09 -10.94
C ARG A 524 -20.40 10.32 -11.19
N SER A 525 -19.85 11.53 -11.00
CA SER A 525 -20.56 12.78 -11.28
C SER A 525 -20.82 12.97 -12.77
N ILE A 526 -19.82 12.70 -13.61
CA ILE A 526 -19.95 12.77 -15.07
C ILE A 526 -21.04 11.82 -15.55
N THR A 527 -21.00 10.56 -15.09
CA THR A 527 -21.99 9.55 -15.49
C THR A 527 -23.39 9.91 -15.02
N LEU A 528 -23.51 10.42 -13.80
CA LEU A 528 -24.80 10.87 -13.29
C LEU A 528 -25.38 12.02 -14.16
N ASN A 529 -24.54 12.95 -14.57
CA ASN A 529 -24.94 14.05 -15.46
C ASN A 529 -25.34 13.59 -16.86
N LYS A 530 -24.90 12.41 -17.28
CA LYS A 530 -25.31 11.76 -18.54
C LYS A 530 -26.67 11.06 -18.43
N SER A 531 -27.19 10.86 -17.23
CA SER A 531 -28.49 10.26 -16.98
C SER A 531 -29.56 11.33 -16.73
N SER A 532 -30.80 10.98 -16.92
CA SER A 532 -31.96 11.79 -16.52
C SER A 532 -32.47 11.48 -15.11
N LEU A 533 -31.87 10.49 -14.43
CA LEU A 533 -32.28 10.03 -13.11
C LEU A 533 -31.67 10.88 -12.00
N SER A 534 -32.33 10.99 -10.86
CA SER A 534 -31.74 11.54 -9.65
C SER A 534 -30.58 10.66 -9.15
N LYS A 535 -29.72 11.21 -8.33
CA LYS A 535 -28.55 10.49 -7.78
C LYS A 535 -28.92 9.17 -7.09
N GLU A 536 -30.01 9.18 -6.33
CA GLU A 536 -30.45 7.99 -5.58
C GLU A 536 -31.09 6.94 -6.52
N GLU A 537 -31.89 7.39 -7.47
CA GLU A 537 -32.51 6.53 -8.48
C GLU A 537 -31.46 5.89 -9.40
N PHE A 538 -30.49 6.69 -9.85
CA PHE A 538 -29.40 6.19 -10.69
C PHE A 538 -28.58 5.13 -9.96
N LEU A 539 -28.21 5.38 -8.71
CA LEU A 539 -27.44 4.40 -7.92
C LEU A 539 -28.23 3.11 -7.69
N ARG A 540 -29.54 3.22 -7.50
CA ARG A 540 -30.45 2.07 -7.38
C ARG A 540 -30.52 1.30 -8.69
N ALA A 541 -30.75 2.00 -9.80
CA ALA A 541 -30.80 1.40 -11.13
C ALA A 541 -29.51 0.67 -11.50
N VAL A 542 -28.35 1.27 -11.21
CA VAL A 542 -27.04 0.62 -11.42
C VAL A 542 -26.93 -0.67 -10.61
N LYS A 543 -27.38 -0.69 -9.36
CA LYS A 543 -27.37 -1.90 -8.52
C LYS A 543 -28.29 -3.01 -9.03
N GLU A 544 -29.28 -2.67 -9.82
CA GLU A 544 -30.27 -3.60 -10.35
C GLU A 544 -30.04 -4.00 -11.82
N VAL A 545 -29.08 -3.37 -12.50
CA VAL A 545 -28.66 -3.75 -13.84
C VAL A 545 -28.42 -5.27 -13.91
N CYS A 546 -29.06 -5.96 -14.86
CA CYS A 546 -28.98 -7.42 -15.02
C CYS A 546 -29.39 -8.25 -13.78
N LYS A 547 -30.22 -7.77 -12.86
CA LYS A 547 -30.94 -8.63 -11.92
C LYS A 547 -32.09 -9.28 -12.68
N LYS A 548 -32.05 -10.62 -12.82
CA LYS A 548 -33.21 -11.42 -13.19
C LYS A 548 -34.16 -11.58 -12.03
#